data_7cd7dfc2c6bedd5eecccdc8ae4d9950f
#
_entry.id   7cd7dfc2c6bedd5eecccdc8ae4d9950f
#
_cell.length_a   1.000
_cell.length_b   1.000
_cell.length_c   1.000
_cell.angle_alpha   90.00
_cell.angle_beta   90.00
_cell.angle_gamma   90.00
#
_symmetry.space_group_name_H-M   'P 1'
#
loop_
_entity.id
_entity.type
_entity.pdbx_description
1 polymer ?
#
loop_
_entity_poly.entity_id
_entity_poly.type
_entity_poly.pdbx_seq_one_letter_code
_entity_poly.pdbx_strand_id
1 'polypeptide(L)'
;VQEILNRPPRWIVRWGTTVILSIIVILLAGSWYFQYPDIVNSTIVVTTENPPAPIIARANGKIDQLFVRDQQKVKKGQVLAVIENTANYQDILALEDKLTAIPSDSLQKFLQSGILDDEYKLGGLQSDYATFLKELEDYQHFLELNYHQQKIQSQQEELAKYENRYNRLLNQKQIAEQEYQLIQKQFSRDSALYSRQVIAEAAFEKAESALLRKKYELEQSEISLSNTRIEISRIEQNILDLKLEYRQQLSQQKISIAEALDNLKASIKKWKHQYYLASPIQGTVTFTTFWSENQNVREGERVMTIVPENQGEIIGKLTLSFRGAGKVKEGQRVNIKFSNYPYLEYGMVRGIVRSISMVPQDQSYIVEVSLPDSLTTFYGKKLNFTQEMQGTAEIITEDKRLLEQVLKPIQY
;
A
#
# COMPACT_ATOMS: atom_id res chain seq x y z
N VAL A 1 82.43 -54.59 -40.90
CA VAL A 1 81.44 -54.10 -41.88
C VAL A 1 80.20 -53.50 -41.18
N GLN A 2 80.05 -53.72 -39.88
CA GLN A 2 78.91 -53.19 -39.10
C GLN A 2 79.06 -51.77 -38.57
N GLU A 3 80.25 -51.16 -38.64
CA GLU A 3 80.49 -49.83 -38.05
C GLU A 3 80.30 -48.64 -39.03
N ILE A 4 80.05 -48.90 -40.32
CA ILE A 4 79.88 -47.85 -41.33
C ILE A 4 78.39 -47.51 -41.56
N LEU A 5 77.42 -48.32 -41.12
CA LEU A 5 76.01 -48.11 -41.35
C LEU A 5 75.25 -47.26 -40.29
N ASN A 6 76.01 -46.83 -39.22
CA ASN A 6 75.34 -46.16 -38.08
C ASN A 6 75.67 -44.66 -37.98
N ARG A 7 76.24 -44.03 -39.03
CA ARG A 7 76.43 -42.56 -39.07
C ARG A 7 75.53 -41.97 -40.16
N PRO A 8 74.36 -41.36 -39.77
CA PRO A 8 73.59 -40.65 -40.76
C PRO A 8 74.43 -39.55 -41.42
N PRO A 9 74.32 -39.36 -42.73
CA PRO A 9 75.16 -38.33 -43.45
C PRO A 9 74.81 -36.96 -42.86
N ARG A 10 75.92 -36.21 -42.53
CA ARG A 10 75.86 -34.87 -41.84
C ARG A 10 74.96 -33.87 -42.59
N TRP A 11 74.76 -34.01 -43.88
CA TRP A 11 73.94 -33.11 -44.66
C TRP A 11 72.43 -33.40 -44.42
N ILE A 12 71.99 -34.65 -44.23
CA ILE A 12 70.62 -35.02 -43.90
C ILE A 12 70.21 -34.51 -42.53
N VAL A 13 71.13 -34.56 -41.54
CA VAL A 13 70.90 -34.01 -40.21
C VAL A 13 70.83 -32.47 -40.24
N ARG A 14 71.70 -31.79 -41.00
CA ARG A 14 71.60 -30.32 -41.13
C ARG A 14 70.39 -29.83 -41.89
N TRP A 15 70.03 -30.48 -43.03
CA TRP A 15 68.90 -30.08 -43.81
C TRP A 15 67.60 -30.56 -43.16
N GLY A 16 67.54 -31.71 -42.49
CA GLY A 16 66.38 -32.18 -41.73
C GLY A 16 66.08 -31.25 -40.57
N THR A 17 67.04 -30.81 -39.79
CA THR A 17 66.78 -29.86 -38.68
C THR A 17 66.32 -28.50 -39.19
N THR A 18 66.90 -27.99 -40.31
CA THR A 18 66.45 -26.71 -40.90
C THR A 18 65.02 -26.78 -41.46
N VAL A 19 64.68 -27.91 -42.11
CA VAL A 19 63.28 -28.12 -42.60
C VAL A 19 62.33 -28.20 -41.46
N ILE A 20 62.67 -28.95 -40.40
CA ILE A 20 61.79 -29.03 -39.19
C ILE A 20 61.63 -27.64 -38.53
N LEU A 21 62.80 -26.90 -38.40
CA LEU A 21 62.77 -25.54 -37.86
C LEU A 21 61.87 -24.62 -38.73
N SER A 22 61.98 -24.70 -40.05
CA SER A 22 61.18 -23.89 -40.96
C SER A 22 59.71 -24.24 -40.88
N ILE A 23 59.32 -25.52 -40.75
CA ILE A 23 57.95 -25.94 -40.53
C ILE A 23 57.39 -25.37 -39.20
N ILE A 24 58.18 -25.44 -38.10
CA ILE A 24 57.78 -24.89 -36.80
C ILE A 24 57.60 -23.37 -36.89
N VAL A 25 58.51 -22.65 -37.57
CA VAL A 25 58.41 -21.19 -37.77
C VAL A 25 57.15 -20.85 -38.61
N ILE A 26 56.87 -21.60 -39.67
CA ILE A 26 55.66 -21.41 -40.49
C ILE A 26 54.39 -21.69 -39.68
N LEU A 27 54.38 -22.73 -38.84
CA LEU A 27 53.26 -23.06 -37.97
C LEU A 27 53.07 -21.98 -36.89
N LEU A 28 54.15 -21.46 -36.30
CA LEU A 28 54.08 -20.36 -35.32
C LEU A 28 53.60 -19.06 -36.00
N ALA A 29 54.09 -18.72 -37.19
CA ALA A 29 53.65 -17.57 -37.97
C ALA A 29 52.17 -17.72 -38.38
N GLY A 30 51.77 -18.90 -38.83
CA GLY A 30 50.37 -19.22 -39.09
C GLY A 30 49.47 -19.12 -37.85
N SER A 31 49.92 -19.67 -36.72
CA SER A 31 49.23 -19.59 -35.43
C SER A 31 49.10 -18.16 -34.89
N TRP A 32 49.97 -17.26 -35.24
CA TRP A 32 49.88 -15.84 -34.94
C TRP A 32 48.89 -15.10 -35.87
N TYR A 33 48.83 -15.47 -37.11
CA TYR A 33 47.95 -14.85 -38.12
C TYR A 33 46.47 -15.25 -37.92
N PHE A 34 46.21 -16.52 -37.57
CA PHE A 34 44.84 -17.01 -37.37
C PHE A 34 44.34 -16.64 -36.01
N GLN A 35 43.20 -15.93 -35.97
CA GLN A 35 42.46 -15.57 -34.78
C GLN A 35 41.22 -16.50 -34.66
N TYR A 36 40.94 -16.96 -33.43
CA TYR A 36 39.79 -17.74 -33.12
C TYR A 36 38.93 -17.01 -32.08
N PRO A 37 37.63 -16.82 -32.29
CA PRO A 37 36.77 -16.13 -31.35
C PRO A 37 36.64 -16.91 -30.04
N ASP A 38 36.94 -16.24 -28.90
CA ASP A 38 36.59 -16.78 -27.56
C ASP A 38 35.06 -16.61 -27.38
N ILE A 39 34.35 -17.69 -27.14
CA ILE A 39 32.90 -17.69 -27.02
C ILE A 39 32.47 -18.02 -25.61
N VAL A 40 31.41 -17.33 -25.12
CA VAL A 40 30.74 -17.66 -23.89
C VAL A 40 29.36 -18.16 -24.22
N ASN A 41 29.08 -19.42 -23.85
CA ASN A 41 27.79 -20.06 -24.07
C ASN A 41 26.81 -19.68 -22.94
N SER A 42 25.58 -19.40 -23.34
CA SER A 42 24.49 -19.04 -22.43
C SER A 42 23.17 -19.56 -22.96
N THR A 43 22.18 -19.72 -22.09
CA THR A 43 20.79 -19.95 -22.51
C THR A 43 20.12 -18.61 -22.81
N ILE A 44 19.29 -18.59 -23.86
CA ILE A 44 18.55 -17.40 -24.27
C ILE A 44 17.06 -17.71 -24.33
N VAL A 45 16.28 -16.73 -23.87
CA VAL A 45 14.82 -16.69 -24.12
C VAL A 45 14.55 -15.41 -24.92
N VAL A 46 14.03 -15.57 -26.12
CA VAL A 46 13.63 -14.45 -26.96
C VAL A 46 12.17 -14.13 -26.72
N THR A 47 11.91 -12.89 -26.35
CA THR A 47 10.59 -12.34 -26.02
C THR A 47 10.47 -10.93 -26.58
N THR A 48 9.43 -10.23 -26.24
CA THR A 48 9.24 -8.80 -26.59
C THR A 48 9.58 -7.90 -25.42
N GLU A 49 9.83 -6.63 -25.69
CA GLU A 49 10.09 -5.61 -24.66
C GLU A 49 8.93 -5.55 -23.65
N ASN A 50 7.68 -5.68 -24.13
CA ASN A 50 6.49 -5.83 -23.31
C ASN A 50 6.03 -7.29 -23.37
N PRO A 51 6.43 -8.15 -22.43
CA PRO A 51 6.09 -9.58 -22.47
C PRO A 51 4.63 -9.82 -22.09
N PRO A 52 4.07 -10.95 -22.49
CA PRO A 52 2.74 -11.38 -22.05
C PRO A 52 2.64 -11.47 -20.54
N ALA A 53 1.50 -11.04 -19.99
CA ALA A 53 1.22 -11.08 -18.57
C ALA A 53 0.41 -12.34 -18.22
N PRO A 54 0.96 -13.31 -17.47
CA PRO A 54 0.22 -14.47 -17.01
C PRO A 54 -0.77 -14.07 -15.92
N ILE A 55 -2.00 -14.56 -16.03
CA ILE A 55 -3.03 -14.47 -14.99
C ILE A 55 -3.00 -15.76 -14.19
N ILE A 56 -2.63 -15.62 -12.92
CA ILE A 56 -2.41 -16.74 -12.01
C ILE A 56 -3.57 -16.80 -11.01
N ALA A 57 -4.12 -17.98 -10.76
CA ALA A 57 -5.10 -18.21 -9.70
C ALA A 57 -4.47 -17.93 -8.32
N ARG A 58 -5.19 -17.19 -7.46
CA ARG A 58 -4.74 -16.81 -6.12
C ARG A 58 -5.52 -17.54 -5.01
N ALA A 59 -6.40 -18.44 -5.41
CA ALA A 59 -7.15 -19.32 -4.53
C ALA A 59 -7.39 -20.65 -5.23
N ASN A 60 -7.62 -21.68 -4.43
CA ASN A 60 -8.13 -22.97 -4.91
C ASN A 60 -9.64 -22.88 -5.09
N GLY A 61 -10.19 -23.44 -6.16
CA GLY A 61 -11.63 -23.48 -6.40
C GLY A 61 -11.94 -23.84 -7.84
N LYS A 62 -13.15 -23.59 -8.28
CA LYS A 62 -13.54 -23.68 -9.68
C LYS A 62 -13.61 -22.29 -10.28
N ILE A 63 -13.53 -22.18 -11.59
CA ILE A 63 -13.93 -20.98 -12.30
C ILE A 63 -15.46 -20.92 -12.24
N ASP A 64 -15.98 -20.01 -11.42
CA ASP A 64 -17.44 -19.83 -11.26
C ASP A 64 -18.02 -19.11 -12.47
N GLN A 65 -17.37 -18.02 -12.91
CA GLN A 65 -17.77 -17.26 -14.07
C GLN A 65 -16.57 -16.85 -14.91
N LEU A 66 -16.75 -16.92 -16.22
CA LEU A 66 -15.76 -16.54 -17.22
C LEU A 66 -16.34 -15.45 -18.13
N PHE A 67 -15.86 -14.21 -18.00
CA PHE A 67 -16.40 -13.04 -18.72
C PHE A 67 -15.76 -12.78 -20.08
N VAL A 68 -14.75 -13.57 -20.44
CA VAL A 68 -13.97 -13.36 -21.65
C VAL A 68 -13.86 -14.65 -22.47
N ARG A 69 -13.62 -14.49 -23.77
CA ARG A 69 -13.36 -15.59 -24.71
C ARG A 69 -11.92 -15.55 -25.17
N ASP A 70 -11.46 -16.67 -25.73
CA ASP A 70 -10.14 -16.70 -26.34
C ASP A 70 -10.04 -15.65 -27.46
N GLN A 71 -8.86 -15.02 -27.59
CA GLN A 71 -8.56 -13.93 -28.52
C GLN A 71 -9.40 -12.65 -28.34
N GLN A 72 -10.12 -12.49 -27.24
CA GLN A 72 -10.85 -11.28 -26.94
C GLN A 72 -9.91 -10.17 -26.45
N LYS A 73 -10.12 -8.93 -26.94
CA LYS A 73 -9.43 -7.74 -26.46
C LYS A 73 -9.98 -7.30 -25.10
N VAL A 74 -9.08 -6.99 -24.18
CA VAL A 74 -9.40 -6.55 -22.81
C VAL A 74 -8.61 -5.31 -22.42
N LYS A 75 -9.21 -4.51 -21.54
CA LYS A 75 -8.59 -3.31 -20.97
C LYS A 75 -7.89 -3.65 -19.64
N LYS A 76 -6.93 -2.80 -19.25
CA LYS A 76 -6.35 -2.86 -17.91
C LYS A 76 -7.44 -2.73 -16.83
N GLY A 77 -7.43 -3.63 -15.84
CA GLY A 77 -8.41 -3.66 -14.74
C GLY A 77 -9.72 -4.38 -15.08
N GLN A 78 -9.94 -4.79 -16.32
CA GLN A 78 -11.14 -5.55 -16.71
C GLN A 78 -11.15 -6.92 -16.02
N VAL A 79 -12.30 -7.28 -15.43
CA VAL A 79 -12.51 -8.59 -14.81
C VAL A 79 -12.61 -9.65 -15.92
N LEU A 80 -11.86 -10.74 -15.75
CA LEU A 80 -11.73 -11.82 -16.73
C LEU A 80 -12.50 -13.06 -16.26
N ALA A 81 -12.37 -13.40 -14.98
CA ALA A 81 -13.03 -14.54 -14.38
C ALA A 81 -13.16 -14.33 -12.85
N VAL A 82 -14.07 -15.10 -12.25
CA VAL A 82 -14.24 -15.20 -10.79
C VAL A 82 -14.03 -16.64 -10.38
N ILE A 83 -13.24 -16.84 -9.31
CA ILE A 83 -13.06 -18.15 -8.69
C ILE A 83 -14.18 -18.38 -7.69
N GLU A 84 -14.77 -19.58 -7.67
CA GLU A 84 -15.83 -20.01 -6.76
C GLU A 84 -15.45 -19.74 -5.30
N ASN A 85 -16.37 -19.17 -4.57
CA ASN A 85 -16.25 -18.91 -3.14
C ASN A 85 -17.65 -18.89 -2.49
N THR A 86 -17.71 -18.71 -1.17
CA THR A 86 -18.98 -18.75 -0.42
C THR A 86 -19.83 -17.49 -0.58
N ALA A 87 -19.29 -16.43 -1.18
CA ALA A 87 -20.00 -15.16 -1.39
C ALA A 87 -20.55 -15.07 -2.82
N ASN A 88 -21.62 -14.29 -2.98
CA ASN A 88 -22.10 -13.89 -4.30
C ASN A 88 -21.33 -12.65 -4.76
N TYR A 89 -20.65 -12.72 -5.91
CA TYR A 89 -19.83 -11.62 -6.40
C TYR A 89 -20.67 -10.36 -6.75
N GLN A 90 -21.92 -10.53 -7.20
CA GLN A 90 -22.82 -9.41 -7.52
C GLN A 90 -23.20 -8.62 -6.27
N ASP A 91 -23.46 -9.34 -5.17
CA ASP A 91 -23.78 -8.73 -3.88
C ASP A 91 -22.61 -7.92 -3.35
N ILE A 92 -21.38 -8.43 -3.50
CA ILE A 92 -20.15 -7.71 -3.08
C ILE A 92 -19.95 -6.44 -3.91
N LEU A 93 -20.17 -6.48 -5.23
CA LEU A 93 -20.06 -5.30 -6.08
C LEU A 93 -21.14 -4.27 -5.73
N ALA A 94 -22.38 -4.70 -5.55
CA ALA A 94 -23.48 -3.82 -5.15
C ALA A 94 -23.20 -3.16 -3.78
N LEU A 95 -22.67 -3.92 -2.84
CA LEU A 95 -22.24 -3.38 -1.54
C LEU A 95 -21.08 -2.38 -1.70
N GLU A 96 -20.03 -2.71 -2.47
CA GLU A 96 -18.90 -1.81 -2.71
C GLU A 96 -19.33 -0.47 -3.31
N ASP A 97 -20.23 -0.49 -4.29
CA ASP A 97 -20.77 0.72 -4.93
C ASP A 97 -21.52 1.58 -3.90
N LYS A 98 -22.34 0.97 -3.04
CA LYS A 98 -23.02 1.68 -1.96
C LYS A 98 -22.07 2.25 -0.93
N LEU A 99 -21.02 1.49 -0.53
CA LEU A 99 -20.01 1.96 0.44
C LEU A 99 -19.11 3.06 -0.11
N THR A 100 -18.87 3.12 -1.44
CA THR A 100 -18.12 4.21 -2.06
C THR A 100 -18.93 5.48 -2.19
N ALA A 101 -20.25 5.39 -2.23
CA ALA A 101 -21.15 6.53 -2.27
C ALA A 101 -21.31 7.24 -0.90
N ILE A 102 -20.74 6.68 0.19
CA ILE A 102 -20.79 7.29 1.54
C ILE A 102 -19.77 8.44 1.59
N PRO A 103 -20.22 9.72 1.65
CA PRO A 103 -19.30 10.83 1.89
C PRO A 103 -18.87 10.79 3.35
N SER A 104 -17.61 11.00 3.62
CA SER A 104 -17.03 10.99 4.97
C SER A 104 -17.72 11.95 5.97
N ASP A 105 -18.36 13.00 5.46
CA ASP A 105 -19.05 14.03 6.27
C ASP A 105 -20.59 13.83 6.40
N SER A 106 -21.17 12.80 5.80
CA SER A 106 -22.63 12.68 5.67
C SER A 106 -23.18 11.34 6.17
N LEU A 107 -22.56 10.73 7.18
CA LEU A 107 -23.05 9.50 7.85
C LEU A 107 -24.55 9.57 8.24
N GLN A 108 -24.99 10.75 8.66
CA GLN A 108 -26.37 10.96 9.08
C GLN A 108 -27.37 10.89 7.90
N LYS A 109 -27.01 11.36 6.71
CA LYS A 109 -27.81 11.23 5.49
C LYS A 109 -27.82 9.79 4.97
N PHE A 110 -26.71 9.09 5.16
CA PHE A 110 -26.59 7.68 4.78
C PHE A 110 -27.49 6.78 5.64
N LEU A 111 -27.55 7.00 6.96
CA LEU A 111 -28.45 6.27 7.87
C LEU A 111 -29.94 6.45 7.48
N GLN A 112 -30.32 7.62 7.00
CA GLN A 112 -31.71 7.89 6.59
C GLN A 112 -32.08 7.30 5.23
N SER A 113 -31.12 6.82 4.45
CA SER A 113 -31.37 6.33 3.09
C SER A 113 -31.85 4.88 3.00
N GLY A 114 -31.82 4.09 4.09
CA GLY A 114 -32.23 2.68 4.11
C GLY A 114 -31.43 1.77 3.17
N ILE A 115 -30.26 2.22 2.72
CA ILE A 115 -29.45 1.58 1.65
C ILE A 115 -28.92 0.20 2.07
N LEU A 116 -28.91 -0.12 3.37
CA LEU A 116 -28.32 -1.35 3.92
C LEU A 116 -29.34 -2.43 4.29
N ASP A 117 -30.61 -2.24 3.95
CA ASP A 117 -31.68 -3.21 4.28
C ASP A 117 -31.69 -4.45 3.38
N ASP A 118 -30.78 -4.54 2.39
CA ASP A 118 -30.68 -5.68 1.49
C ASP A 118 -29.94 -6.86 2.14
N GLU A 119 -30.48 -8.06 1.98
CA GLU A 119 -29.79 -9.29 2.35
C GLU A 119 -28.71 -9.64 1.34
N TYR A 120 -27.45 -9.46 1.73
CA TYR A 120 -26.29 -9.82 0.93
C TYR A 120 -25.71 -11.16 1.34
N LYS A 121 -25.33 -12.00 0.35
CA LYS A 121 -24.56 -13.22 0.55
C LYS A 121 -23.07 -12.92 0.45
N LEU A 122 -22.45 -12.51 1.56
CA LEU A 122 -21.09 -12.01 1.59
C LEU A 122 -20.05 -13.06 2.00
N GLY A 123 -20.47 -14.29 2.34
CA GLY A 123 -19.55 -15.37 2.73
C GLY A 123 -18.62 -14.94 3.87
N GLY A 124 -17.30 -15.00 3.63
CA GLY A 124 -16.28 -14.62 4.63
C GLY A 124 -16.29 -13.14 5.04
N LEU A 125 -16.98 -12.27 4.30
CA LEU A 125 -17.11 -10.84 4.62
C LEU A 125 -18.31 -10.55 5.54
N GLN A 126 -19.15 -11.55 5.82
CA GLN A 126 -20.39 -11.36 6.58
C GLN A 126 -20.13 -10.82 7.99
N SER A 127 -19.04 -11.25 8.64
CA SER A 127 -18.68 -10.78 9.98
C SER A 127 -18.32 -9.29 10.01
N ASP A 128 -17.55 -8.84 9.01
CA ASP A 128 -17.12 -7.43 8.94
C ASP A 128 -18.30 -6.53 8.59
N TYR A 129 -19.18 -7.01 7.71
CA TYR A 129 -20.45 -6.33 7.38
C TYR A 129 -21.37 -6.22 8.59
N ALA A 130 -21.57 -7.31 9.34
CA ALA A 130 -22.38 -7.32 10.55
C ALA A 130 -21.82 -6.38 11.64
N THR A 131 -20.49 -6.32 11.76
CA THR A 131 -19.82 -5.36 12.67
C THR A 131 -20.11 -3.93 12.25
N PHE A 132 -19.98 -3.62 10.97
CA PHE A 132 -20.28 -2.28 10.45
C PHE A 132 -21.74 -1.88 10.67
N LEU A 133 -22.71 -2.79 10.41
CA LEU A 133 -24.12 -2.55 10.66
C LEU A 133 -24.39 -2.29 12.15
N LYS A 134 -23.80 -3.09 13.03
CA LYS A 134 -23.95 -2.93 14.48
C LYS A 134 -23.47 -1.54 14.94
N GLU A 135 -22.28 -1.09 14.52
CA GLU A 135 -21.77 0.24 14.88
C GLU A 135 -22.67 1.36 14.36
N LEU A 136 -23.31 1.18 13.20
CA LEU A 136 -24.30 2.12 12.66
C LEU A 136 -25.58 2.15 13.50
N GLU A 137 -26.11 1.00 13.90
CA GLU A 137 -27.29 0.88 14.76
C GLU A 137 -27.03 1.50 16.14
N ASP A 138 -25.87 1.22 16.75
CA ASP A 138 -25.48 1.78 18.03
C ASP A 138 -25.39 3.32 17.96
N TYR A 139 -24.86 3.87 16.88
CA TYR A 139 -24.82 5.31 16.65
C TYR A 139 -26.21 5.91 16.44
N GLN A 140 -27.06 5.27 15.66
CA GLN A 140 -28.45 5.70 15.45
C GLN A 140 -29.20 5.72 16.78
N HIS A 141 -29.10 4.65 17.56
CA HIS A 141 -29.72 4.54 18.88
C HIS A 141 -29.21 5.63 19.85
N PHE A 142 -27.92 5.91 19.83
CA PHE A 142 -27.32 7.01 20.60
C PHE A 142 -27.94 8.38 20.26
N LEU A 143 -28.17 8.64 18.96
CA LEU A 143 -28.80 9.89 18.51
C LEU A 143 -30.29 9.96 18.89
N GLU A 144 -31.02 8.86 18.76
CA GLU A 144 -32.46 8.78 19.05
C GLU A 144 -32.78 8.96 20.55
N LEU A 145 -31.98 8.34 21.42
CA LEU A 145 -32.14 8.48 22.87
C LEU A 145 -31.96 9.92 23.33
N ASN A 146 -31.15 10.71 22.69
CA ASN A 146 -30.91 12.13 22.98
C ASN A 146 -30.70 12.45 24.48
N TYR A 147 -30.22 11.45 25.24
CA TYR A 147 -30.11 11.49 26.70
C TYR A 147 -29.29 12.67 27.21
N HIS A 148 -28.10 12.87 26.64
CA HIS A 148 -27.21 13.95 27.08
C HIS A 148 -27.81 15.33 26.85
N GLN A 149 -28.49 15.57 25.74
CA GLN A 149 -29.11 16.86 25.45
C GLN A 149 -30.25 17.15 26.38
N GLN A 150 -31.11 16.15 26.68
CA GLN A 150 -32.18 16.30 27.66
C GLN A 150 -31.64 16.62 29.05
N LYS A 151 -30.56 15.96 29.48
CA LYS A 151 -29.91 16.20 30.76
C LYS A 151 -29.25 17.59 30.84
N ILE A 152 -28.59 18.04 29.77
CA ILE A 152 -28.04 19.39 29.67
C ILE A 152 -29.15 20.44 29.77
N GLN A 153 -30.26 20.23 29.05
CA GLN A 153 -31.40 21.13 29.11
C GLN A 153 -31.97 21.23 30.53
N SER A 154 -32.19 20.09 31.21
CA SER A 154 -32.66 20.08 32.63
C SER A 154 -31.74 20.86 33.55
N GLN A 155 -30.41 20.72 33.40
CA GLN A 155 -29.44 21.47 34.19
C GLN A 155 -29.43 22.97 33.83
N GLN A 156 -29.69 23.35 32.61
CA GLN A 156 -29.84 24.75 32.19
C GLN A 156 -31.09 25.40 32.80
N GLU A 157 -32.19 24.66 32.89
CA GLU A 157 -33.42 25.11 33.57
C GLU A 157 -33.19 25.29 35.07
N GLU A 158 -32.42 24.40 35.69
CA GLU A 158 -32.02 24.53 37.10
C GLU A 158 -31.16 25.77 37.33
N LEU A 159 -30.14 25.99 36.47
CA LEU A 159 -29.27 27.18 36.48
C LEU A 159 -30.10 28.45 36.43
N ALA A 160 -31.05 28.58 35.54
CA ALA A 160 -31.93 29.74 35.42
C ALA A 160 -32.74 30.01 36.73
N LYS A 161 -33.15 28.95 37.43
CA LYS A 161 -33.85 29.10 38.75
C LYS A 161 -32.91 29.64 39.81
N TYR A 162 -31.67 29.19 39.87
CA TYR A 162 -30.65 29.68 40.80
C TYR A 162 -30.20 31.11 40.48
N GLU A 163 -30.06 31.50 39.23
CA GLU A 163 -29.80 32.87 38.80
C GLU A 163 -30.91 33.83 39.23
N ASN A 164 -32.19 33.41 39.05
CA ASN A 164 -33.34 34.18 39.53
C ASN A 164 -33.32 34.32 41.07
N ARG A 165 -32.90 33.28 41.80
CA ARG A 165 -32.73 33.34 43.28
C ARG A 165 -31.61 34.29 43.65
N TYR A 166 -30.47 34.22 42.96
CA TYR A 166 -29.35 35.13 43.18
C TYR A 166 -29.74 36.59 43.03
N ASN A 167 -30.47 36.95 42.00
CA ASN A 167 -30.96 38.29 41.75
C ASN A 167 -31.89 38.81 42.88
N ARG A 168 -32.74 37.93 43.40
CA ARG A 168 -33.62 38.27 44.56
C ARG A 168 -32.82 38.49 45.85
N LEU A 169 -31.80 37.63 46.11
CA LEU A 169 -30.93 37.80 47.27
C LEU A 169 -30.05 39.04 47.13
N LEU A 170 -29.62 39.41 45.92
CA LEU A 170 -28.89 40.64 45.69
C LEU A 170 -29.71 41.87 46.03
N ASN A 171 -30.98 41.93 45.63
CA ASN A 171 -31.92 42.99 46.03
C ASN A 171 -32.15 43.02 47.56
N GLN A 172 -32.27 41.86 48.20
CA GLN A 172 -32.39 41.76 49.66
C GLN A 172 -31.20 42.29 50.40
N LYS A 173 -29.96 41.94 49.88
CA LYS A 173 -28.69 42.50 50.42
C LYS A 173 -28.68 44.01 50.29
N GLN A 174 -29.08 44.59 49.18
CA GLN A 174 -29.10 46.03 48.95
C GLN A 174 -30.03 46.74 49.97
N ILE A 175 -31.18 46.17 50.31
CA ILE A 175 -32.10 46.69 51.33
C ILE A 175 -31.44 46.60 52.69
N ALA A 176 -30.88 45.47 53.10
CA ALA A 176 -30.19 45.29 54.38
C ALA A 176 -29.02 46.24 54.52
N GLU A 177 -28.29 46.53 53.47
CA GLU A 177 -27.20 47.50 53.44
C GLU A 177 -27.71 48.96 53.72
N GLN A 178 -28.79 49.37 53.08
CA GLN A 178 -29.43 50.63 53.27
C GLN A 178 -29.92 50.80 54.74
N GLU A 179 -30.57 49.79 55.31
CA GLU A 179 -31.01 49.76 56.69
C GLU A 179 -29.82 49.86 57.65
N TYR A 180 -28.74 49.13 57.43
CA TYR A 180 -27.54 49.20 58.23
C TYR A 180 -26.94 50.62 58.21
N GLN A 181 -26.85 51.25 57.02
CA GLN A 181 -26.35 52.63 56.89
C GLN A 181 -27.23 53.65 57.67
N LEU A 182 -28.56 53.48 57.65
CA LEU A 182 -29.49 54.32 58.40
C LEU A 182 -29.26 54.17 59.92
N ILE A 183 -29.20 52.96 60.43
CA ILE A 183 -28.94 52.66 61.83
C ILE A 183 -27.54 53.13 62.25
N GLN A 184 -26.53 53.00 61.41
CA GLN A 184 -25.17 53.50 61.65
C GLN A 184 -25.16 54.99 61.77
N LYS A 185 -25.88 55.73 60.94
CA LYS A 185 -26.07 57.20 61.09
C LYS A 185 -26.78 57.59 62.42
N GLN A 186 -27.79 56.79 62.77
CA GLN A 186 -28.49 57.03 64.06
C GLN A 186 -27.58 56.75 65.23
N PHE A 187 -26.86 55.62 65.25
CA PHE A 187 -25.88 55.30 66.29
C PHE A 187 -24.79 56.37 66.43
N SER A 188 -24.28 56.88 65.30
CA SER A 188 -23.29 58.01 65.33
C SER A 188 -23.83 59.24 66.00
N ARG A 189 -25.11 59.61 65.80
CA ARG A 189 -25.76 60.72 66.50
C ARG A 189 -25.96 60.44 67.98
N ASP A 190 -26.43 59.26 68.35
CA ASP A 190 -26.66 58.82 69.72
C ASP A 190 -25.35 58.77 70.54
N SER A 191 -24.28 58.28 69.90
CA SER A 191 -22.90 58.30 70.50
C SER A 191 -22.41 59.72 70.81
N ALA A 192 -22.67 60.66 69.87
CA ALA A 192 -22.34 62.08 70.11
C ALA A 192 -23.16 62.72 71.26
N LEU A 193 -24.44 62.32 71.41
CA LEU A 193 -25.29 62.78 72.52
C LEU A 193 -24.87 62.13 73.86
N TYR A 194 -24.50 60.85 73.86
CA TYR A 194 -24.02 60.16 75.06
C TYR A 194 -22.70 60.75 75.54
N SER A 195 -21.76 61.03 74.64
CA SER A 195 -20.48 61.70 75.00
C SER A 195 -20.68 63.12 75.66
N ARG A 196 -21.83 63.76 75.32
CA ARG A 196 -22.25 65.06 75.93
C ARG A 196 -23.15 64.89 77.15
N GLN A 197 -23.33 63.64 77.64
CA GLN A 197 -24.20 63.33 78.80
C GLN A 197 -25.67 63.70 78.61
N VAL A 198 -26.17 63.78 77.40
CA VAL A 198 -27.56 64.14 77.06
C VAL A 198 -28.53 62.93 77.11
N ILE A 199 -28.01 61.73 76.88
CA ILE A 199 -28.78 60.49 76.93
C ILE A 199 -28.26 59.54 78.00
N ALA A 200 -29.15 58.65 78.52
CA ALA A 200 -28.75 57.62 79.50
C ALA A 200 -27.97 56.46 78.84
N GLU A 201 -27.09 55.82 79.66
CA GLU A 201 -26.29 54.65 79.24
C GLU A 201 -27.15 53.52 78.58
N ALA A 202 -28.29 53.20 79.21
CA ALA A 202 -29.23 52.20 78.69
C ALA A 202 -29.79 52.55 77.29
N ALA A 203 -29.92 53.84 76.95
CA ALA A 203 -30.33 54.29 75.62
C ALA A 203 -29.20 54.11 74.57
N PHE A 204 -27.95 54.38 74.99
CA PHE A 204 -26.75 54.14 74.15
C PHE A 204 -26.54 52.63 73.87
N GLU A 205 -26.57 51.77 74.92
CA GLU A 205 -26.49 50.31 74.77
C GLU A 205 -27.59 49.75 73.85
N LYS A 206 -28.81 50.29 73.91
CA LYS A 206 -29.90 49.92 73.00
C LYS A 206 -29.58 50.28 71.53
N ALA A 207 -28.98 51.46 71.30
CA ALA A 207 -28.59 51.87 69.94
C ALA A 207 -27.43 51.02 69.41
N GLU A 208 -26.44 50.67 70.24
CA GLU A 208 -25.34 49.77 69.92
C GLU A 208 -25.89 48.35 69.53
N SER A 209 -26.77 47.82 70.39
CA SER A 209 -27.39 46.51 70.09
C SER A 209 -28.20 46.52 68.80
N ALA A 210 -28.88 47.65 68.46
CA ALA A 210 -29.59 47.76 67.16
C ALA A 210 -28.61 47.79 65.98
N LEU A 211 -27.46 48.47 66.09
CA LEU A 211 -26.43 48.49 65.07
C LEU A 211 -25.83 47.09 64.83
N LEU A 212 -25.45 46.42 65.94
CA LEU A 212 -24.90 45.05 65.84
C LEU A 212 -25.89 44.05 65.17
N ARG A 213 -27.19 44.16 65.50
CA ARG A 213 -28.23 43.36 64.91
C ARG A 213 -28.32 43.59 63.40
N LYS A 214 -28.32 44.83 62.94
CA LYS A 214 -28.39 45.15 61.52
C LYS A 214 -27.13 44.76 60.79
N LYS A 215 -25.97 44.87 61.41
CA LYS A 215 -24.72 44.34 60.87
C LYS A 215 -24.78 42.79 60.63
N TYR A 216 -25.30 42.05 61.62
CA TYR A 216 -25.47 40.61 61.55
C TYR A 216 -26.46 40.23 60.41
N GLU A 217 -27.58 40.95 60.25
CA GLU A 217 -28.55 40.72 59.16
C GLU A 217 -27.88 40.93 57.77
N LEU A 218 -27.06 41.93 57.59
CA LEU A 218 -26.28 42.20 56.39
C LEU A 218 -25.30 41.05 56.09
N GLU A 219 -24.51 40.63 57.07
CA GLU A 219 -23.55 39.54 56.97
C GLU A 219 -24.28 38.20 56.54
N GLN A 220 -25.45 37.92 57.15
CA GLN A 220 -26.25 36.76 56.82
C GLN A 220 -26.73 36.79 55.35
N SER A 221 -27.12 37.99 54.85
CA SER A 221 -27.53 38.13 53.43
C SER A 221 -26.34 37.95 52.47
N GLU A 222 -25.12 38.39 52.85
CA GLU A 222 -23.91 38.16 52.08
C GLU A 222 -23.50 36.69 52.02
N ILE A 223 -23.58 35.97 53.13
CA ILE A 223 -23.35 34.52 53.19
C ILE A 223 -24.35 33.78 52.28
N SER A 224 -25.64 34.14 52.33
CA SER A 224 -26.68 33.52 51.49
C SER A 224 -26.45 33.77 49.99
N LEU A 225 -26.00 34.98 49.64
CA LEU A 225 -25.63 35.33 48.28
C LEU A 225 -24.43 34.53 47.78
N SER A 226 -23.37 34.47 48.63
CA SER A 226 -22.15 33.70 48.35
C SER A 226 -22.46 32.20 48.13
N ASN A 227 -23.25 31.59 49.01
CA ASN A 227 -23.64 30.18 48.88
C ASN A 227 -24.40 29.93 47.59
N THR A 228 -25.31 30.84 47.20
CA THR A 228 -26.07 30.70 45.94
C THR A 228 -25.13 30.82 44.72
N ARG A 229 -24.12 31.69 44.78
CA ARG A 229 -23.12 31.81 43.72
C ARG A 229 -22.27 30.55 43.56
N ILE A 230 -21.91 29.91 44.69
CA ILE A 230 -21.20 28.61 44.65
C ILE A 230 -22.03 27.55 43.97
N GLU A 231 -23.37 27.48 44.27
CA GLU A 231 -24.26 26.52 43.61
C GLU A 231 -24.40 26.80 42.11
N ILE A 232 -24.49 28.05 41.67
CA ILE A 232 -24.49 28.44 40.28
C ILE A 232 -23.23 27.90 39.59
N SER A 233 -22.03 28.18 40.15
CA SER A 233 -20.77 27.70 39.58
C SER A 233 -20.69 26.17 39.51
N ARG A 234 -21.25 25.46 40.48
CA ARG A 234 -21.32 24.00 40.49
C ARG A 234 -22.18 23.48 39.33
N ILE A 235 -23.35 24.11 39.13
CA ILE A 235 -24.27 23.72 38.03
C ILE A 235 -23.63 24.02 36.67
N GLU A 236 -22.95 25.18 36.52
CA GLU A 236 -22.21 25.51 35.27
C GLU A 236 -21.13 24.49 34.96
N GLN A 237 -20.36 24.03 35.96
CA GLN A 237 -19.37 22.99 35.83
C GLN A 237 -20.00 21.67 35.38
N ASN A 238 -21.10 21.25 36.01
CA ASN A 238 -21.83 20.04 35.63
C ASN A 238 -22.33 20.09 34.18
N ILE A 239 -22.82 21.26 33.71
CA ILE A 239 -23.22 21.47 32.33
C ILE A 239 -22.04 21.33 31.38
N LEU A 240 -20.87 21.88 31.74
CA LEU A 240 -19.66 21.75 30.94
C LEU A 240 -19.22 20.29 30.83
N ASP A 241 -19.19 19.58 31.96
CA ASP A 241 -18.81 18.16 32.00
C ASP A 241 -19.73 17.30 31.14
N LEU A 242 -21.05 17.50 31.22
CA LEU A 242 -22.01 16.82 30.40
C LEU A 242 -21.83 17.10 28.89
N LYS A 243 -21.48 18.35 28.53
CA LYS A 243 -21.19 18.72 27.13
C LYS A 243 -19.90 18.04 26.61
N LEU A 244 -18.89 17.93 27.47
CA LEU A 244 -17.62 17.25 27.13
C LEU A 244 -17.87 15.74 26.97
N GLU A 245 -18.60 15.12 27.89
CA GLU A 245 -18.96 13.71 27.82
C GLU A 245 -19.74 13.40 26.53
N TYR A 246 -20.75 14.21 26.21
CA TYR A 246 -21.48 14.05 24.93
C TYR A 246 -20.59 14.12 23.70
N ARG A 247 -19.67 15.12 23.65
CA ARG A 247 -18.74 15.25 22.53
C ARG A 247 -17.79 14.08 22.43
N GLN A 248 -17.30 13.59 23.56
CA GLN A 248 -16.40 12.44 23.61
C GLN A 248 -17.09 11.18 23.12
N GLN A 249 -18.31 10.90 23.59
CA GLN A 249 -19.08 9.74 23.15
C GLN A 249 -19.44 9.83 21.66
N LEU A 250 -19.89 11.01 21.19
CA LEU A 250 -20.19 11.24 19.78
C LEU A 250 -18.93 11.01 18.89
N SER A 251 -17.77 11.48 19.33
CA SER A 251 -16.50 11.27 18.63
C SER A 251 -16.12 9.79 18.59
N GLN A 252 -16.27 9.10 19.73
CA GLN A 252 -15.98 7.67 19.81
C GLN A 252 -16.85 6.85 18.87
N GLN A 253 -18.16 7.10 18.84
CA GLN A 253 -19.08 6.42 17.92
C GLN A 253 -18.70 6.63 16.45
N LYS A 254 -18.36 7.87 16.08
CA LYS A 254 -17.91 8.16 14.71
C LYS A 254 -16.61 7.45 14.35
N ILE A 255 -15.66 7.33 15.28
CA ILE A 255 -14.40 6.61 15.08
C ILE A 255 -14.69 5.12 14.89
N SER A 256 -15.50 4.51 15.75
CA SER A 256 -15.86 3.08 15.64
C SER A 256 -16.50 2.75 14.29
N ILE A 257 -17.41 3.59 13.80
CA ILE A 257 -18.02 3.42 12.47
C ILE A 257 -16.97 3.53 11.36
N ALA A 258 -16.09 4.53 11.43
CA ALA A 258 -15.03 4.72 10.43
C ALA A 258 -14.09 3.52 10.38
N GLU A 259 -13.67 3.01 11.53
CA GLU A 259 -12.83 1.81 11.63
C GLU A 259 -13.54 0.57 11.07
N ALA A 260 -14.81 0.36 11.40
CA ALA A 260 -15.60 -0.77 10.89
C ALA A 260 -15.76 -0.67 9.35
N LEU A 261 -16.01 0.53 8.82
CA LEU A 261 -16.13 0.79 7.39
C LEU A 261 -14.80 0.53 6.66
N ASP A 262 -13.69 1.00 7.21
CA ASP A 262 -12.37 0.80 6.62
C ASP A 262 -11.96 -0.68 6.63
N ASN A 263 -12.27 -1.40 7.72
CA ASN A 263 -12.06 -2.84 7.81
C ASN A 263 -12.88 -3.59 6.76
N LEU A 264 -14.15 -3.25 6.60
CA LEU A 264 -15.02 -3.85 5.58
C LEU A 264 -14.50 -3.58 4.16
N LYS A 265 -14.10 -2.34 3.85
CA LYS A 265 -13.50 -1.97 2.55
C LYS A 265 -12.19 -2.73 2.31
N ALA A 266 -11.35 -2.87 3.32
CA ALA A 266 -10.10 -3.64 3.23
C ALA A 266 -10.37 -5.12 2.96
N SER A 267 -11.37 -5.70 3.62
CA SER A 267 -11.78 -7.09 3.42
C SER A 267 -12.36 -7.32 2.02
N ILE A 268 -13.19 -6.40 1.50
CA ILE A 268 -13.67 -6.44 0.11
C ILE A 268 -12.49 -6.40 -0.87
N LYS A 269 -11.53 -5.49 -0.66
CA LYS A 269 -10.34 -5.39 -1.51
C LYS A 269 -9.50 -6.68 -1.48
N LYS A 270 -9.33 -7.28 -0.30
CA LYS A 270 -8.63 -8.56 -0.12
C LYS A 270 -9.36 -9.67 -0.85
N TRP A 271 -10.67 -9.74 -0.70
CA TRP A 271 -11.53 -10.71 -1.38
C TRP A 271 -11.42 -10.56 -2.91
N LYS A 272 -11.53 -9.35 -3.45
CA LYS A 272 -11.34 -9.07 -4.89
C LYS A 272 -9.94 -9.49 -5.36
N HIS A 273 -8.91 -9.18 -4.58
CA HIS A 273 -7.54 -9.61 -4.94
C HIS A 273 -7.42 -11.13 -5.03
N GLN A 274 -8.10 -11.87 -4.16
CA GLN A 274 -8.02 -13.33 -4.06
C GLN A 274 -8.84 -14.05 -5.12
N TYR A 275 -10.08 -13.61 -5.35
CA TYR A 275 -11.05 -14.34 -6.17
C TYR A 275 -11.30 -13.73 -7.55
N TYR A 276 -10.98 -12.44 -7.76
CA TYR A 276 -11.10 -11.79 -9.05
C TYR A 276 -9.81 -11.93 -9.86
N LEU A 277 -9.94 -12.48 -11.05
CA LEU A 277 -8.88 -12.48 -12.05
C LEU A 277 -9.12 -11.29 -12.98
N ALA A 278 -8.32 -10.23 -12.82
CA ALA A 278 -8.42 -9.02 -13.63
C ALA A 278 -7.15 -8.82 -14.47
N SER A 279 -7.30 -8.21 -15.63
CA SER A 279 -6.18 -7.94 -16.52
C SER A 279 -5.25 -6.85 -15.95
N PRO A 280 -3.95 -7.10 -15.80
CA PRO A 280 -2.99 -6.08 -15.35
C PRO A 280 -2.62 -5.08 -16.45
N ILE A 281 -2.83 -5.45 -17.72
CA ILE A 281 -2.46 -4.67 -18.93
C ILE A 281 -3.60 -4.68 -19.94
N GLN A 282 -3.54 -3.78 -20.91
CA GLN A 282 -4.38 -3.85 -22.09
C GLN A 282 -3.78 -4.87 -23.09
N GLY A 283 -4.61 -5.75 -23.67
CA GLY A 283 -4.12 -6.76 -24.61
C GLY A 283 -5.20 -7.73 -25.05
N THR A 284 -4.76 -8.85 -25.59
CA THR A 284 -5.62 -9.94 -26.07
C THR A 284 -5.48 -11.16 -25.16
N VAL A 285 -6.60 -11.71 -24.73
CA VAL A 285 -6.66 -12.92 -23.89
C VAL A 285 -6.22 -14.14 -24.71
N THR A 286 -5.41 -15.00 -24.14
CA THR A 286 -5.07 -16.31 -24.69
C THR A 286 -5.24 -17.38 -23.62
N PHE A 287 -6.10 -18.35 -23.88
CA PHE A 287 -6.28 -19.52 -23.02
C PHE A 287 -5.20 -20.57 -23.30
N THR A 288 -4.74 -21.20 -22.22
CA THR A 288 -3.79 -22.33 -22.34
C THR A 288 -4.38 -23.62 -21.82
N THR A 289 -4.78 -23.66 -20.56
CA THR A 289 -5.27 -24.89 -19.89
C THR A 289 -6.74 -24.80 -19.54
N PHE A 290 -7.23 -23.59 -19.23
CA PHE A 290 -8.58 -23.34 -18.75
C PHE A 290 -9.33 -22.48 -19.77
N TRP A 291 -10.46 -22.95 -20.28
CA TRP A 291 -11.25 -22.28 -21.33
C TRP A 291 -12.76 -22.28 -21.07
N SER A 292 -13.20 -22.88 -19.95
CA SER A 292 -14.62 -22.97 -19.62
C SER A 292 -14.86 -22.83 -18.12
N GLU A 293 -16.08 -22.47 -17.79
CA GLU A 293 -16.57 -22.46 -16.40
C GLU A 293 -16.57 -23.89 -15.81
N ASN A 294 -16.64 -23.98 -14.48
CA ASN A 294 -16.61 -25.21 -13.70
C ASN A 294 -15.29 -26.02 -13.76
N GLN A 295 -14.22 -25.49 -14.36
CA GLN A 295 -12.89 -26.10 -14.30
C GLN A 295 -12.20 -25.78 -12.97
N ASN A 296 -11.62 -26.81 -12.32
CA ASN A 296 -10.89 -26.63 -11.07
C ASN A 296 -9.53 -25.97 -11.33
N VAL A 297 -9.22 -24.95 -10.54
CA VAL A 297 -7.93 -24.24 -10.53
C VAL A 297 -7.29 -24.35 -9.16
N ARG A 298 -5.97 -24.39 -9.11
CA ARG A 298 -5.18 -24.37 -7.89
C ARG A 298 -4.45 -23.04 -7.76
N GLU A 299 -4.21 -22.64 -6.53
CA GLU A 299 -3.37 -21.46 -6.27
C GLU A 299 -2.00 -21.63 -6.93
N GLY A 300 -1.53 -20.59 -7.63
CA GLY A 300 -0.29 -20.59 -8.39
C GLY A 300 -0.42 -21.09 -9.84
N GLU A 301 -1.54 -21.70 -10.25
CA GLU A 301 -1.75 -22.13 -11.63
C GLU A 301 -2.04 -20.95 -12.57
N ARG A 302 -1.46 -21.00 -13.77
CA ARG A 302 -1.72 -20.03 -14.84
C ARG A 302 -3.08 -20.34 -15.48
N VAL A 303 -4.04 -19.44 -15.30
CA VAL A 303 -5.39 -19.59 -15.83
C VAL A 303 -5.45 -19.16 -17.30
N MET A 304 -4.90 -17.99 -17.60
CA MET A 304 -4.82 -17.42 -18.94
C MET A 304 -3.64 -16.48 -19.07
N THR A 305 -3.37 -15.99 -20.26
CA THR A 305 -2.28 -15.03 -20.52
C THR A 305 -2.82 -13.85 -21.30
N ILE A 306 -2.42 -12.65 -20.95
CA ILE A 306 -2.76 -11.44 -21.71
C ILE A 306 -1.55 -11.05 -22.56
N VAL A 307 -1.73 -11.07 -23.86
CA VAL A 307 -0.73 -10.65 -24.84
C VAL A 307 -0.96 -9.15 -25.12
N PRO A 308 0.02 -8.27 -24.82
CA PRO A 308 -0.15 -6.84 -25.04
C PRO A 308 -0.30 -6.49 -26.53
N GLU A 309 -1.11 -5.48 -26.85
CA GLU A 309 -1.27 -5.00 -28.23
C GLU A 309 0.03 -4.39 -28.78
N ASN A 310 0.74 -3.63 -27.94
CA ASN A 310 2.06 -3.10 -28.27
C ASN A 310 3.13 -3.96 -27.62
N GLN A 311 3.68 -4.89 -28.39
CA GLN A 311 4.70 -5.81 -27.89
C GLN A 311 6.09 -5.17 -27.80
N GLY A 312 6.31 -4.01 -28.45
CA GLY A 312 7.64 -3.39 -28.53
C GLY A 312 8.59 -4.18 -29.46
N GLU A 313 9.88 -3.99 -29.28
CA GLU A 313 10.92 -4.69 -30.03
C GLU A 313 11.10 -6.12 -29.54
N ILE A 314 11.53 -7.00 -30.45
CA ILE A 314 11.93 -8.38 -30.09
C ILE A 314 13.30 -8.29 -29.43
N ILE A 315 13.43 -8.78 -28.20
CA ILE A 315 14.66 -8.81 -27.42
C ILE A 315 15.00 -10.23 -26.97
N GLY A 316 16.28 -10.50 -26.84
CA GLY A 316 16.78 -11.73 -26.21
C GLY A 316 17.21 -11.47 -24.76
N LYS A 317 16.77 -12.32 -23.83
CA LYS A 317 17.27 -12.33 -22.45
C LYS A 317 18.15 -13.56 -22.26
N LEU A 318 19.44 -13.33 -22.00
CA LEU A 318 20.42 -14.37 -21.75
C LEU A 318 20.60 -14.55 -20.25
N THR A 319 20.67 -15.80 -19.82
CA THR A 319 21.07 -16.14 -18.44
C THR A 319 22.53 -16.55 -18.44
N LEU A 320 23.40 -15.64 -18.06
CA LEU A 320 24.84 -15.77 -18.10
C LEU A 320 25.38 -16.21 -16.73
N SER A 321 26.02 -17.39 -16.66
CA SER A 321 26.68 -17.87 -15.44
C SER A 321 27.83 -16.94 -15.03
N PHE A 322 28.17 -16.87 -13.74
CA PHE A 322 29.32 -16.12 -13.23
C PHE A 322 30.62 -16.47 -13.96
N ARG A 323 30.79 -17.73 -14.35
CA ARG A 323 31.96 -18.18 -15.10
C ARG A 323 31.95 -17.60 -16.52
N GLY A 324 32.77 -16.58 -16.74
CA GLY A 324 32.87 -15.90 -18.03
C GLY A 324 32.14 -14.55 -18.11
N ALA A 325 31.32 -14.19 -17.12
CA ALA A 325 30.58 -12.93 -17.11
C ALA A 325 31.49 -11.69 -17.24
N GLY A 326 32.69 -11.70 -16.63
CA GLY A 326 33.61 -10.60 -16.72
C GLY A 326 34.20 -10.33 -18.12
N LYS A 327 33.97 -11.24 -19.09
CA LYS A 327 34.42 -11.07 -20.48
C LYS A 327 33.33 -10.44 -21.37
N VAL A 328 32.10 -10.44 -20.92
CA VAL A 328 30.95 -9.95 -21.69
C VAL A 328 30.84 -8.43 -21.51
N LYS A 329 30.72 -7.72 -22.63
CA LYS A 329 30.61 -6.26 -22.69
C LYS A 329 29.49 -5.87 -23.64
N GLU A 330 28.93 -4.68 -23.40
CA GLU A 330 27.95 -4.08 -24.32
C GLU A 330 28.55 -3.91 -25.73
N GLY A 331 27.72 -4.10 -26.75
CA GLY A 331 28.11 -4.03 -28.16
C GLY A 331 28.69 -5.33 -28.75
N GLN A 332 28.93 -6.36 -27.94
CA GLN A 332 29.43 -7.64 -28.45
C GLN A 332 28.38 -8.38 -29.28
N ARG A 333 28.84 -9.10 -30.29
CA ARG A 333 27.98 -9.90 -31.16
C ARG A 333 27.56 -11.20 -30.47
N VAL A 334 26.33 -11.62 -30.73
CA VAL A 334 25.74 -12.84 -30.19
C VAL A 334 25.18 -13.67 -31.32
N ASN A 335 25.57 -14.93 -31.40
CA ASN A 335 24.97 -15.89 -32.33
C ASN A 335 23.93 -16.73 -31.59
N ILE A 336 22.69 -16.71 -32.07
CA ILE A 336 21.54 -17.33 -31.40
C ILE A 336 21.11 -18.55 -32.22
N LYS A 337 21.03 -19.72 -31.56
CA LYS A 337 20.55 -20.99 -32.09
C LYS A 337 19.25 -21.35 -31.38
N PHE A 338 18.14 -21.32 -32.08
CA PHE A 338 16.83 -21.64 -31.52
C PHE A 338 16.60 -23.15 -31.41
N SER A 339 16.03 -23.60 -30.32
CA SER A 339 15.72 -25.02 -30.10
C SER A 339 14.67 -25.57 -31.10
N ASN A 340 13.72 -24.71 -31.50
CA ASN A 340 12.65 -25.05 -32.42
C ASN A 340 13.07 -25.03 -33.92
N TYR A 341 14.26 -24.47 -34.23
CA TYR A 341 14.76 -24.35 -35.61
C TYR A 341 16.18 -24.90 -35.68
N PRO A 342 16.40 -26.12 -36.18
CA PRO A 342 17.73 -26.72 -36.32
C PRO A 342 18.70 -25.79 -37.05
N TYR A 343 19.76 -25.38 -36.41
CA TYR A 343 20.67 -24.34 -36.91
C TYR A 343 21.45 -24.76 -38.17
N LEU A 344 21.61 -26.06 -38.40
CA LEU A 344 22.22 -26.62 -39.65
C LEU A 344 21.34 -26.36 -40.87
N GLU A 345 20.01 -26.34 -40.69
CA GLU A 345 19.04 -26.14 -41.76
C GLU A 345 18.57 -24.70 -41.92
N TYR A 346 18.32 -24.04 -40.79
CA TYR A 346 17.76 -22.69 -40.76
C TYR A 346 18.84 -21.59 -40.60
N GLY A 347 20.01 -21.93 -40.06
CA GLY A 347 21.05 -20.96 -39.69
C GLY A 347 20.89 -20.41 -38.30
N MET A 348 21.71 -19.44 -37.94
CA MET A 348 21.73 -18.72 -36.65
C MET A 348 21.20 -17.30 -36.86
N VAL A 349 20.61 -16.71 -35.82
CA VAL A 349 20.21 -15.30 -35.79
C VAL A 349 21.29 -14.49 -35.11
N ARG A 350 21.58 -13.29 -35.62
CA ARG A 350 22.52 -12.33 -35.02
C ARG A 350 21.84 -11.42 -34.02
N GLY A 351 22.48 -11.23 -32.87
CA GLY A 351 22.12 -10.25 -31.88
C GLY A 351 23.33 -9.42 -31.45
N ILE A 352 23.05 -8.34 -30.71
CA ILE A 352 24.06 -7.46 -30.12
C ILE A 352 23.73 -7.28 -28.65
N VAL A 353 24.70 -7.43 -27.75
CA VAL A 353 24.53 -7.16 -26.33
C VAL A 353 24.17 -5.71 -26.14
N ARG A 354 22.98 -5.44 -25.58
CA ARG A 354 22.45 -4.10 -25.30
C ARG A 354 22.80 -3.63 -23.89
N SER A 355 22.62 -4.51 -22.91
CA SER A 355 22.93 -4.22 -21.51
C SER A 355 23.18 -5.50 -20.71
N ILE A 356 23.84 -5.33 -19.57
CA ILE A 356 24.14 -6.41 -18.62
C ILE A 356 23.60 -5.97 -17.26
N SER A 357 22.88 -6.84 -16.54
CA SER A 357 22.37 -6.53 -15.21
C SER A 357 23.50 -6.26 -14.24
N MET A 358 23.39 -5.18 -13.44
CA MET A 358 24.41 -4.82 -12.43
C MET A 358 24.38 -5.77 -11.22
N VAL A 359 23.23 -6.42 -10.96
CA VAL A 359 23.02 -7.31 -9.83
C VAL A 359 22.76 -8.72 -10.34
N PRO A 360 23.48 -9.73 -9.84
CA PRO A 360 23.22 -11.12 -10.22
C PRO A 360 21.96 -11.64 -9.52
N GLN A 361 21.23 -12.51 -10.20
CA GLN A 361 20.11 -13.28 -9.67
C GLN A 361 20.43 -14.77 -9.83
N ASP A 362 20.24 -15.58 -8.80
CA ASP A 362 20.46 -17.03 -8.81
C ASP A 362 21.83 -17.45 -9.42
N GLN A 363 22.90 -16.81 -9.00
CA GLN A 363 24.27 -17.03 -9.49
C GLN A 363 24.46 -16.76 -11.00
N SER A 364 23.61 -15.92 -11.58
CA SER A 364 23.62 -15.58 -13.00
C SER A 364 23.39 -14.10 -13.22
N TYR A 365 23.93 -13.56 -14.31
CA TYR A 365 23.61 -12.21 -14.80
C TYR A 365 22.61 -12.30 -15.94
N ILE A 366 21.68 -11.37 -15.98
CA ILE A 366 20.77 -11.23 -17.12
C ILE A 366 21.41 -10.26 -18.11
N VAL A 367 21.56 -10.72 -19.35
CA VAL A 367 22.09 -9.91 -20.45
C VAL A 367 20.99 -9.71 -21.47
N GLU A 368 20.71 -8.45 -21.78
CA GLU A 368 19.73 -8.10 -22.83
C GLU A 368 20.44 -7.99 -24.17
N VAL A 369 19.84 -8.63 -25.18
CA VAL A 369 20.36 -8.67 -26.55
C VAL A 369 19.33 -8.08 -27.49
N SER A 370 19.72 -7.07 -28.25
CA SER A 370 18.93 -6.53 -29.37
C SER A 370 19.08 -7.41 -30.60
N LEU A 371 18.00 -7.50 -31.39
CA LEU A 371 17.91 -8.27 -32.62
C LEU A 371 17.66 -7.31 -33.80
N PRO A 372 18.68 -6.63 -34.33
CA PRO A 372 18.50 -5.57 -35.32
C PRO A 372 17.84 -6.05 -36.62
N ASP A 373 18.13 -7.29 -37.04
CA ASP A 373 17.55 -7.90 -38.23
C ASP A 373 16.29 -8.71 -37.91
N SER A 374 15.66 -8.44 -36.74
CA SER A 374 14.57 -9.24 -36.18
C SER A 374 15.00 -10.73 -36.11
N LEU A 375 14.18 -11.66 -36.56
CA LEU A 375 14.51 -13.09 -36.56
C LEU A 375 14.99 -13.59 -37.93
N THR A 376 15.77 -12.78 -38.64
CA THR A 376 16.37 -13.21 -39.93
C THR A 376 17.71 -13.94 -39.66
N THR A 377 17.84 -15.14 -40.21
CA THR A 377 19.02 -15.97 -40.01
C THR A 377 20.15 -15.60 -41.00
N PHE A 378 21.37 -16.11 -40.77
CA PHE A 378 22.50 -15.96 -41.69
C PHE A 378 22.21 -16.45 -43.11
N TYR A 379 21.29 -17.42 -43.26
CA TYR A 379 20.87 -17.94 -44.57
C TYR A 379 19.77 -17.12 -45.24
N GLY A 380 19.41 -15.94 -44.65
CA GLY A 380 18.35 -15.08 -45.16
C GLY A 380 16.92 -15.60 -44.91
N LYS A 381 16.79 -16.67 -44.13
CA LYS A 381 15.45 -17.19 -43.76
C LYS A 381 14.87 -16.38 -42.61
N LYS A 382 13.63 -15.92 -42.76
CA LYS A 382 12.89 -15.24 -41.70
C LYS A 382 12.14 -16.28 -40.86
N LEU A 383 12.46 -16.37 -39.56
CA LEU A 383 11.79 -17.25 -38.60
C LEU A 383 10.49 -16.61 -38.10
N ASN A 384 9.46 -17.42 -37.88
CA ASN A 384 8.23 -16.97 -37.28
C ASN A 384 8.45 -16.77 -35.76
N PHE A 385 8.18 -15.56 -35.29
CA PHE A 385 8.26 -15.26 -33.87
C PHE A 385 7.13 -15.93 -33.09
N THR A 386 7.49 -16.63 -32.03
CA THR A 386 6.57 -17.07 -30.97
C THR A 386 7.11 -16.57 -29.62
N GLN A 387 6.22 -16.27 -28.72
CA GLN A 387 6.64 -15.78 -27.40
C GLN A 387 7.44 -16.85 -26.66
N GLU A 388 8.45 -16.38 -25.88
CA GLU A 388 9.32 -17.24 -25.07
C GLU A 388 10.09 -18.30 -25.87
N MET A 389 10.54 -17.95 -27.10
CA MET A 389 11.40 -18.86 -27.89
C MET A 389 12.70 -19.13 -27.14
N GLN A 390 12.98 -20.41 -26.89
CA GLN A 390 14.19 -20.82 -26.18
C GLN A 390 15.30 -21.22 -27.17
N GLY A 391 16.55 -21.02 -26.74
CA GLY A 391 17.71 -21.38 -27.52
C GLY A 391 19.00 -21.30 -26.73
N THR A 392 20.10 -21.50 -27.43
CA THR A 392 21.46 -21.27 -26.95
C THR A 392 22.06 -20.07 -27.67
N ALA A 393 22.79 -19.25 -26.92
CA ALA A 393 23.46 -18.09 -27.46
C ALA A 393 24.96 -18.18 -27.21
N GLU A 394 25.73 -17.84 -28.22
CA GLU A 394 27.18 -17.79 -28.20
C GLU A 394 27.60 -16.32 -28.29
N ILE A 395 28.06 -15.76 -27.15
CA ILE A 395 28.56 -14.38 -27.08
C ILE A 395 30.02 -14.40 -27.54
N ILE A 396 30.32 -13.63 -28.58
CA ILE A 396 31.69 -13.46 -29.09
C ILE A 396 32.38 -12.37 -28.27
N THR A 397 33.31 -12.77 -27.40
CA THR A 397 33.92 -11.84 -26.45
C THR A 397 35.17 -11.16 -27.00
N GLU A 398 36.18 -11.92 -27.34
CA GLU A 398 37.50 -11.42 -27.86
C GLU A 398 38.03 -12.40 -28.89
N ASP A 399 38.68 -11.88 -29.96
CA ASP A 399 39.41 -12.74 -30.89
C ASP A 399 40.79 -13.03 -30.31
N LYS A 400 41.02 -14.31 -29.94
CA LYS A 400 42.34 -14.77 -29.43
C LYS A 400 43.14 -15.39 -30.52
N ARG A 401 44.45 -15.14 -30.51
CA ARG A 401 45.41 -15.80 -31.41
C ARG A 401 45.54 -17.26 -30.99
N LEU A 402 45.60 -18.18 -31.94
CA LEU A 402 45.84 -19.61 -31.66
C LEU A 402 47.09 -19.86 -30.84
N LEU A 403 48.14 -19.04 -31.02
CA LEU A 403 49.38 -19.11 -30.27
C LEU A 403 49.15 -18.90 -28.76
N GLU A 404 48.27 -17.97 -28.35
CA GLU A 404 47.99 -17.67 -26.94
C GLU A 404 47.26 -18.84 -26.25
N GLN A 405 46.47 -19.59 -26.98
CA GLN A 405 45.69 -20.72 -26.44
C GLN A 405 46.59 -21.94 -26.20
N VAL A 406 47.59 -22.15 -27.06
CA VAL A 406 48.59 -23.26 -26.95
C VAL A 406 49.60 -22.96 -25.82
N LEU A 407 49.96 -21.70 -25.58
CA LEU A 407 50.93 -21.31 -24.57
C LEU A 407 50.37 -21.11 -23.15
N LYS A 408 49.08 -20.83 -23.01
CA LYS A 408 48.45 -20.63 -21.69
C LYS A 408 48.54 -21.81 -20.71
N PRO A 409 48.38 -23.09 -21.11
CA PRO A 409 48.53 -24.21 -20.17
C PRO A 409 49.98 -24.43 -19.69
N ILE A 410 51.00 -23.74 -20.30
CA ILE A 410 52.42 -23.84 -19.92
C ILE A 410 52.82 -22.75 -18.90
N GLN A 411 51.97 -21.77 -18.65
CA GLN A 411 52.18 -20.67 -17.70
C GLN A 411 51.53 -20.87 -16.29
N TYR A 412 50.93 -22.05 -16.04
CA TYR A 412 50.41 -22.43 -14.71
C TYR A 412 51.14 -23.62 -14.14
#